data_79c493c1fd5ffa9726e1b1a669c777fc
#
_entry.id   79c493c1fd5ffa9726e1b1a669c777fc
#
_cell.length_a   1.000
_cell.length_b   1.000
_cell.length_c   1.000
_cell.angle_alpha   90.00
_cell.angle_beta   90.00
_cell.angle_gamma   90.00
#
_symmetry.space_group_name_H-M   'P 1'
#
loop_
_entity.id
_entity.type
_entity.pdbx_description
1 polymer ?
#
loop_
_entity_poly.entity_id
_entity_poly.type
_entity_poly.pdbx_seq_one_letter_code
_entity_poly.pdbx_strand_id
1 'polypeptide(L)'
;MAFGNEAFPIVLLCSLWYAISSSNNVIGKKILLDFPYPVTVAMVHLLSTALYLSPTLHVWNIPRMHSIPKSTFVKLILPLSFGKAFSSIASHVSIWKVPVSYAHTVKATMPVFTVILSRFVLGESQTKEVYCSLIPVVGGVMVATATEVSFDMIGLLSALMATFTFAIQNIYTKKAMRDLRLNHLRLLQLMAIVGSAMLLPFWALCDLRRIIIVIQSGEQEMLWLLVILTINGFLNFAQNIVAFTVLSIVTPLSYSVAASMKRILVITVSVVLLRNPVGVVNVLGMLVAIFGVFLYNKAKYEANRRKHELPIVTKHPPMENNIKNNHIHYHLV
;
A
#
# COMPACT_ATOMS: atom_id res chain seq x y z
N MET A 1 33.18 -15.14 1.32
CA MET A 1 33.13 -13.84 2.03
C MET A 1 32.45 -12.70 1.28
N ALA A 2 31.80 -12.93 0.12
CA ALA A 2 31.13 -11.88 -0.67
C ALA A 2 29.68 -11.54 -0.21
N PHE A 3 29.03 -12.42 0.55
CA PHE A 3 27.65 -12.23 1.01
C PHE A 3 27.45 -11.08 2.04
N GLY A 4 28.52 -10.63 2.71
CA GLY A 4 28.42 -9.59 3.74
C GLY A 4 28.28 -8.17 3.19
N ASN A 5 28.86 -7.88 2.02
CA ASN A 5 28.88 -6.53 1.48
C ASN A 5 27.56 -6.09 0.81
N GLU A 6 26.77 -7.04 0.28
CA GLU A 6 25.47 -6.71 -0.35
C GLU A 6 24.31 -6.68 0.65
N ALA A 7 24.40 -7.41 1.75
CA ALA A 7 23.36 -7.44 2.78
C ALA A 7 23.30 -6.13 3.60
N PHE A 8 24.45 -5.50 3.85
CA PHE A 8 24.54 -4.29 4.67
C PHE A 8 23.69 -3.11 4.14
N PRO A 9 23.76 -2.71 2.85
CA PRO A 9 22.96 -1.63 2.33
C PRO A 9 21.45 -1.94 2.37
N ILE A 10 21.04 -3.21 2.19
CA ILE A 10 19.64 -3.62 2.29
C ILE A 10 19.13 -3.47 3.72
N VAL A 11 19.89 -3.92 4.70
CA VAL A 11 19.55 -3.78 6.13
C VAL A 11 19.45 -2.32 6.51
N LEU A 12 20.39 -1.49 6.05
CA LEU A 12 20.38 -0.04 6.30
C LEU A 12 19.13 0.63 5.70
N LEU A 13 18.79 0.31 4.45
CA LEU A 13 17.59 0.83 3.78
C LEU A 13 16.30 0.38 4.49
N CYS A 14 16.22 -0.88 4.91
CA CYS A 14 15.08 -1.36 5.70
C CYS A 14 14.96 -0.64 7.04
N SER A 15 16.08 -0.45 7.75
CA SER A 15 16.11 0.27 9.02
C SER A 15 15.65 1.73 8.86
N LEU A 16 16.13 2.39 7.80
CA LEU A 16 15.71 3.74 7.44
C LEU A 16 14.21 3.79 7.12
N TRP A 17 13.71 2.83 6.34
CA TRP A 17 12.29 2.71 6.03
C TRP A 17 11.42 2.56 7.29
N TYR A 18 11.88 1.74 8.23
CA TYR A 18 11.18 1.50 9.49
C TYR A 18 11.14 2.76 10.36
N ALA A 19 12.28 3.45 10.48
CA ALA A 19 12.38 4.69 11.24
C ALA A 19 11.47 5.79 10.65
N ILE A 20 11.56 6.04 9.33
CA ILE A 20 10.73 7.04 8.64
C ILE A 20 9.25 6.69 8.78
N SER A 21 8.88 5.41 8.57
CA SER A 21 7.48 5.00 8.66
C SER A 21 6.90 5.14 10.07
N SER A 22 7.68 4.77 11.09
CA SER A 22 7.26 4.92 12.49
C SER A 22 7.10 6.40 12.87
N SER A 23 8.08 7.24 12.51
CA SER A 23 8.03 8.69 12.73
C SER A 23 6.84 9.33 12.04
N ASN A 24 6.59 8.98 10.76
CA ASN A 24 5.46 9.49 10.00
C ASN A 24 4.11 9.18 10.68
N ASN A 25 3.93 7.96 11.16
CA ASN A 25 2.69 7.55 11.82
C ASN A 25 2.51 8.20 13.20
N VAL A 26 3.58 8.32 14.01
CA VAL A 26 3.53 8.97 15.31
C VAL A 26 3.28 10.46 15.18
N ILE A 27 4.00 11.14 14.30
CA ILE A 27 3.81 12.57 14.01
C ILE A 27 2.40 12.81 13.44
N GLY A 28 1.96 11.99 12.49
CA GLY A 28 0.62 12.08 11.93
C GLY A 28 -0.48 11.91 12.98
N LYS A 29 -0.31 11.01 13.96
CA LYS A 29 -1.24 10.87 15.09
C LYS A 29 -1.24 12.11 15.97
N LYS A 30 -0.07 12.65 16.33
CA LYS A 30 0.04 13.88 17.13
C LYS A 30 -0.64 15.05 16.43
N ILE A 31 -0.37 15.25 15.13
CA ILE A 31 -1.06 16.29 14.34
C ILE A 31 -2.57 16.13 14.46
N LEU A 32 -3.10 14.91 14.29
CA LEU A 32 -4.55 14.67 14.30
C LEU A 32 -5.18 14.78 15.69
N LEU A 33 -4.40 14.69 16.77
CA LEU A 33 -4.87 14.96 18.13
C LEU A 33 -4.99 16.48 18.40
N ASP A 34 -3.98 17.24 17.97
CA ASP A 34 -3.94 18.70 18.18
C ASP A 34 -4.76 19.44 17.11
N PHE A 35 -4.78 18.89 15.90
CA PHE A 35 -5.42 19.46 14.72
C PHE A 35 -6.28 18.38 14.00
N PRO A 36 -7.56 18.21 14.40
CA PRO A 36 -8.41 17.09 13.98
C PRO A 36 -9.00 17.27 12.57
N TYR A 37 -8.13 17.49 11.57
CA TYR A 37 -8.49 17.68 10.16
C TYR A 37 -7.86 16.60 9.25
N PRO A 38 -8.40 15.37 9.26
CA PRO A 38 -7.83 14.26 8.51
C PRO A 38 -7.82 14.47 6.99
N VAL A 39 -8.74 15.27 6.46
CA VAL A 39 -8.78 15.61 5.02
C VAL A 39 -7.60 16.52 4.66
N THR A 40 -7.25 17.46 5.52
CA THR A 40 -6.07 18.33 5.34
C THR A 40 -4.79 17.54 5.38
N VAL A 41 -4.62 16.61 6.32
CA VAL A 41 -3.44 15.75 6.38
C VAL A 41 -3.35 14.88 5.12
N ALA A 42 -4.47 14.33 4.64
CA ALA A 42 -4.52 13.56 3.40
C ALA A 42 -4.12 14.42 2.18
N MET A 43 -4.60 15.66 2.12
CA MET A 43 -4.24 16.62 1.06
C MET A 43 -2.74 16.93 1.08
N VAL A 44 -2.17 17.22 2.25
CA VAL A 44 -0.73 17.47 2.41
C VAL A 44 0.09 16.27 1.95
N HIS A 45 -0.31 15.04 2.28
CA HIS A 45 0.39 13.83 1.84
C HIS A 45 0.36 13.64 0.31
N LEU A 46 -0.77 13.94 -0.34
CA LEU A 46 -0.89 13.87 -1.80
C LEU A 46 -0.04 14.96 -2.47
N LEU A 47 -0.18 16.21 -2.02
CA LEU A 47 0.60 17.34 -2.54
C LEU A 47 2.10 17.16 -2.35
N SER A 48 2.54 16.74 -1.16
CA SER A 48 3.96 16.46 -0.89
C SER A 48 4.49 15.36 -1.81
N THR A 49 3.72 14.28 -2.02
CA THR A 49 4.09 13.22 -2.96
C THR A 49 4.21 13.76 -4.39
N ALA A 50 3.26 14.57 -4.85
CA ALA A 50 3.27 15.16 -6.18
C ALA A 50 4.47 16.11 -6.39
N LEU A 51 4.73 16.98 -5.40
CA LEU A 51 5.77 18.00 -5.44
C LEU A 51 7.17 17.38 -5.38
N TYR A 52 7.45 16.54 -4.38
CA TYR A 52 8.78 15.98 -4.17
C TYR A 52 9.15 14.89 -5.19
N LEU A 53 8.17 14.18 -5.76
CA LEU A 53 8.43 13.25 -6.87
C LEU A 53 8.88 13.98 -8.15
N SER A 54 8.45 15.22 -8.39
CA SER A 54 8.82 15.97 -9.60
C SER A 54 10.34 16.07 -9.78
N PRO A 55 11.10 16.66 -8.83
CA PRO A 55 12.56 16.72 -8.93
C PRO A 55 13.22 15.34 -8.86
N THR A 56 12.72 14.43 -8.03
CA THR A 56 13.27 13.07 -7.90
C THR A 56 13.24 12.31 -9.21
N LEU A 57 12.13 12.37 -9.95
CA LEU A 57 11.99 11.71 -11.26
C LEU A 57 12.92 12.34 -12.32
N HIS A 58 13.23 13.62 -12.18
CA HIS A 58 14.18 14.30 -13.06
C HIS A 58 15.62 13.87 -12.77
N VAL A 59 16.02 13.91 -11.49
CA VAL A 59 17.37 13.50 -11.04
C VAL A 59 17.65 12.02 -11.36
N TRP A 60 16.67 11.15 -11.21
CA TRP A 60 16.82 9.72 -11.53
C TRP A 60 16.65 9.39 -13.01
N ASN A 61 16.50 10.39 -13.87
CA ASN A 61 16.30 10.23 -15.32
C ASN A 61 15.21 9.22 -15.68
N ILE A 62 14.13 9.15 -14.87
CA ILE A 62 13.01 8.25 -15.14
C ILE A 62 12.26 8.74 -16.39
N PRO A 63 12.06 7.90 -17.41
CA PRO A 63 11.46 8.28 -18.67
C PRO A 63 10.15 9.04 -18.48
N ARG A 64 9.95 10.08 -19.28
CA ARG A 64 8.67 10.81 -19.30
C ARG A 64 7.56 9.88 -19.80
N MET A 65 6.38 10.12 -19.31
CA MET A 65 5.19 9.39 -19.70
C MET A 65 4.80 9.74 -21.14
N HIS A 66 4.53 8.72 -21.96
CA HIS A 66 3.87 8.93 -23.25
C HIS A 66 2.46 9.47 -23.04
N SER A 67 1.88 10.07 -24.08
CA SER A 67 0.51 10.57 -24.02
C SER A 67 -0.47 9.42 -23.70
N ILE A 68 -1.21 9.54 -22.61
CA ILE A 68 -2.24 8.55 -22.26
C ILE A 68 -3.50 8.88 -23.06
N PRO A 69 -4.11 7.90 -23.76
CA PRO A 69 -5.38 8.09 -24.41
C PRO A 69 -6.46 8.56 -23.41
N LYS A 70 -7.29 9.53 -23.80
CA LYS A 70 -8.35 10.07 -22.94
C LYS A 70 -9.26 8.98 -22.36
N SER A 71 -9.60 7.97 -23.15
CA SER A 71 -10.41 6.83 -22.70
C SER A 71 -9.74 6.07 -21.56
N THR A 72 -8.44 5.78 -21.66
CA THR A 72 -7.67 5.07 -20.62
C THR A 72 -7.49 5.95 -19.37
N PHE A 73 -7.28 7.24 -19.57
CA PHE A 73 -7.20 8.18 -18.45
C PHE A 73 -8.48 8.17 -17.61
N VAL A 74 -9.65 8.32 -18.26
CA VAL A 74 -10.95 8.35 -17.57
C VAL A 74 -11.30 6.99 -16.95
N LYS A 75 -11.05 5.88 -17.67
CA LYS A 75 -11.45 4.54 -17.19
C LYS A 75 -10.51 3.92 -16.16
N LEU A 76 -9.25 4.34 -16.12
CA LEU A 76 -8.23 3.70 -15.28
C LEU A 76 -7.56 4.67 -14.31
N ILE A 77 -7.02 5.79 -14.79
CA ILE A 77 -6.26 6.72 -13.95
C ILE A 77 -7.18 7.48 -12.99
N LEU A 78 -8.32 7.97 -13.47
CA LEU A 78 -9.25 8.73 -12.64
C LEU A 78 -9.80 7.91 -11.46
N PRO A 79 -10.32 6.66 -11.64
CA PRO A 79 -10.75 5.82 -10.53
C PRO A 79 -9.61 5.44 -9.58
N LEU A 80 -8.39 5.19 -10.09
CA LEU A 80 -7.22 4.93 -9.26
C LEU A 80 -6.85 6.12 -8.39
N SER A 81 -6.87 7.33 -8.96
CA SER A 81 -6.56 8.56 -8.23
C SER A 81 -7.63 8.89 -7.18
N PHE A 82 -8.90 8.66 -7.52
CA PHE A 82 -10.00 8.75 -6.54
C PHE A 82 -9.80 7.76 -5.40
N GLY A 83 -9.53 6.48 -5.70
CA GLY A 83 -9.23 5.46 -4.70
C GLY A 83 -8.04 5.84 -3.81
N LYS A 84 -7.00 6.46 -4.38
CA LYS A 84 -5.84 6.96 -3.63
C LYS A 84 -6.21 8.06 -2.65
N ALA A 85 -6.97 9.05 -3.09
CA ALA A 85 -7.45 10.15 -2.24
C ALA A 85 -8.37 9.62 -1.14
N PHE A 86 -9.37 8.80 -1.50
CA PHE A 86 -10.33 8.22 -0.56
C PHE A 86 -9.65 7.33 0.48
N SER A 87 -8.75 6.41 0.08
CA SER A 87 -8.03 5.55 1.03
C SER A 87 -7.12 6.36 1.96
N SER A 88 -6.56 7.47 1.47
CA SER A 88 -5.77 8.39 2.31
C SER A 88 -6.63 9.05 3.37
N ILE A 89 -7.78 9.63 3.01
CA ILE A 89 -8.73 10.22 3.97
C ILE A 89 -9.17 9.18 5.00
N ALA A 90 -9.69 8.04 4.55
CA ALA A 90 -10.17 6.98 5.42
C ALA A 90 -9.08 6.48 6.39
N SER A 91 -7.83 6.40 5.91
CA SER A 91 -6.67 6.06 6.74
C SER A 91 -6.40 7.08 7.83
N HIS A 92 -6.47 8.39 7.52
CA HIS A 92 -6.24 9.45 8.50
C HIS A 92 -7.41 9.60 9.48
N VAL A 93 -8.65 9.40 9.01
CA VAL A 93 -9.83 9.33 9.90
C VAL A 93 -9.68 8.18 10.90
N SER A 94 -9.23 7.01 10.44
CA SER A 94 -8.95 5.90 11.34
C SER A 94 -7.89 6.25 12.38
N ILE A 95 -6.72 6.75 11.95
CA ILE A 95 -5.63 7.14 12.86
C ILE A 95 -6.06 8.26 13.82
N TRP A 96 -6.95 9.15 13.40
CA TRP A 96 -7.54 10.15 14.28
C TRP A 96 -8.37 9.52 15.41
N LYS A 97 -9.26 8.59 15.06
CA LYS A 97 -10.25 8.01 15.98
C LYS A 97 -9.72 6.91 16.88
N VAL A 98 -8.77 6.09 16.40
CA VAL A 98 -8.24 4.94 17.14
C VAL A 98 -6.71 5.01 17.26
N PRO A 99 -6.09 4.23 18.21
CA PRO A 99 -4.64 4.12 18.28
C PRO A 99 -4.00 3.67 16.97
N VAL A 100 -2.79 4.17 16.69
CA VAL A 100 -2.01 3.80 15.49
C VAL A 100 -1.77 2.29 15.44
N SER A 101 -1.44 1.68 16.57
CA SER A 101 -1.25 0.23 16.72
C SER A 101 -2.48 -0.55 16.26
N TYR A 102 -3.65 -0.16 16.73
CA TYR A 102 -4.91 -0.80 16.35
C TYR A 102 -5.25 -0.58 14.86
N ALA A 103 -5.14 0.67 14.36
CA ALA A 103 -5.36 0.96 12.94
C ALA A 103 -4.47 0.11 12.02
N HIS A 104 -3.18 -0.08 12.37
CA HIS A 104 -2.26 -0.93 11.62
C HIS A 104 -2.58 -2.42 11.76
N THR A 105 -3.15 -2.87 12.88
CA THR A 105 -3.62 -4.24 13.07
C THR A 105 -4.82 -4.53 12.18
N VAL A 106 -5.81 -3.62 12.13
CA VAL A 106 -6.95 -3.74 11.21
C VAL A 106 -6.49 -3.77 9.75
N LYS A 107 -5.50 -2.94 9.37
CA LYS A 107 -4.90 -2.97 8.02
C LYS A 107 -4.18 -4.31 7.71
N ALA A 108 -3.90 -5.16 8.70
CA ALA A 108 -3.39 -6.51 8.46
C ALA A 108 -4.41 -7.43 7.74
N THR A 109 -5.70 -7.08 7.71
CA THR A 109 -6.73 -7.80 6.92
C THR A 109 -6.59 -7.61 5.41
N MET A 110 -5.66 -6.80 4.92
CA MET A 110 -5.43 -6.54 3.50
C MET A 110 -5.31 -7.83 2.65
N PRO A 111 -4.61 -8.91 3.07
CA PRO A 111 -4.59 -10.17 2.33
C PRO A 111 -5.97 -10.78 2.12
N VAL A 112 -6.87 -10.67 3.10
CA VAL A 112 -8.25 -11.17 3.02
C VAL A 112 -8.99 -10.49 1.87
N PHE A 113 -8.97 -9.16 1.85
CA PHE A 113 -9.59 -8.39 0.76
C PHE A 113 -8.92 -8.68 -0.59
N THR A 114 -7.59 -8.82 -0.62
CA THR A 114 -6.87 -9.13 -1.86
C THR A 114 -7.27 -10.50 -2.42
N VAL A 115 -7.41 -11.53 -1.59
CA VAL A 115 -7.82 -12.88 -2.03
C VAL A 115 -9.26 -12.86 -2.53
N ILE A 116 -10.17 -12.22 -1.81
CA ILE A 116 -11.58 -12.08 -2.20
C ILE A 116 -11.67 -11.35 -3.55
N LEU A 117 -11.04 -10.19 -3.66
CA LEU A 117 -11.08 -9.38 -4.88
C LEU A 117 -10.41 -10.08 -6.06
N SER A 118 -9.28 -10.78 -5.86
CA SER A 118 -8.63 -11.56 -6.93
C SER A 118 -9.55 -12.63 -7.50
N ARG A 119 -10.35 -13.29 -6.63
CA ARG A 119 -11.32 -14.28 -7.07
C ARG A 119 -12.45 -13.66 -7.91
N PHE A 120 -13.02 -12.54 -7.45
CA PHE A 120 -14.17 -11.92 -8.13
C PHE A 120 -13.75 -11.08 -9.36
N VAL A 121 -12.63 -10.38 -9.31
CA VAL A 121 -12.20 -9.45 -10.38
C VAL A 121 -11.34 -10.16 -11.42
N LEU A 122 -10.45 -11.07 -11.00
CA LEU A 122 -9.49 -11.75 -11.87
C LEU A 122 -9.88 -13.20 -12.17
N GLY A 123 -10.89 -13.76 -11.51
CA GLY A 123 -11.26 -15.17 -11.63
C GLY A 123 -10.21 -16.14 -11.06
N GLU A 124 -9.21 -15.64 -10.32
CA GLU A 124 -8.11 -16.46 -9.80
C GLU A 124 -8.48 -17.16 -8.50
N SER A 125 -8.43 -18.50 -8.48
CA SER A 125 -8.49 -19.29 -7.26
C SER A 125 -7.11 -19.38 -6.61
N GLN A 126 -7.07 -19.27 -5.30
CA GLN A 126 -5.85 -19.43 -4.52
C GLN A 126 -5.72 -20.87 -4.00
N THR A 127 -4.52 -21.26 -3.55
CA THR A 127 -4.30 -22.59 -2.96
C THR A 127 -4.91 -22.69 -1.56
N LYS A 128 -5.10 -23.91 -1.08
CA LYS A 128 -5.66 -24.16 0.27
C LYS A 128 -4.78 -23.55 1.36
N GLU A 129 -3.46 -23.61 1.20
CA GLU A 129 -2.49 -23.04 2.14
C GLU A 129 -2.65 -21.51 2.26
N VAL A 130 -2.96 -20.82 1.15
CA VAL A 130 -3.25 -19.39 1.16
C VAL A 130 -4.54 -19.10 1.93
N TYR A 131 -5.61 -19.87 1.73
CA TYR A 131 -6.85 -19.68 2.50
C TYR A 131 -6.65 -19.97 3.99
N CYS A 132 -5.94 -21.05 4.36
CA CYS A 132 -5.66 -21.38 5.75
C CYS A 132 -4.84 -20.29 6.46
N SER A 133 -3.92 -19.64 5.76
CA SER A 133 -3.12 -18.54 6.32
C SER A 133 -3.92 -17.28 6.65
N LEU A 134 -5.14 -17.13 6.12
CA LEU A 134 -6.02 -16.01 6.46
C LEU A 134 -6.71 -16.19 7.82
N ILE A 135 -6.84 -17.42 8.32
CA ILE A 135 -7.51 -17.70 9.61
C ILE A 135 -6.81 -16.94 10.76
N PRO A 136 -5.48 -17.07 10.97
CA PRO A 136 -4.82 -16.33 12.03
C PRO A 136 -4.86 -14.80 11.80
N VAL A 137 -4.90 -14.33 10.54
CA VAL A 137 -5.06 -12.89 10.28
C VAL A 137 -6.39 -12.39 10.83
N VAL A 138 -7.49 -13.04 10.46
CA VAL A 138 -8.84 -12.64 10.89
C VAL A 138 -9.01 -12.83 12.40
N GLY A 139 -8.61 -13.99 12.92
CA GLY A 139 -8.70 -14.29 14.35
C GLY A 139 -7.91 -13.30 15.22
N GLY A 140 -6.68 -12.98 14.83
CA GLY A 140 -5.86 -12.00 15.53
C GLY A 140 -6.46 -10.60 15.51
N VAL A 141 -6.99 -10.15 14.37
CA VAL A 141 -7.68 -8.85 14.28
C VAL A 141 -8.97 -8.84 15.11
N MET A 142 -9.73 -9.92 15.13
CA MET A 142 -10.94 -10.02 15.96
C MET A 142 -10.61 -9.93 17.46
N VAL A 143 -9.58 -10.65 17.92
CA VAL A 143 -9.11 -10.57 19.31
C VAL A 143 -8.62 -9.18 19.65
N ALA A 144 -7.78 -8.57 18.80
CA ALA A 144 -7.31 -7.20 19.00
C ALA A 144 -8.46 -6.18 19.05
N THR A 145 -9.49 -6.37 18.20
CA THR A 145 -10.67 -5.49 18.19
C THR A 145 -11.53 -5.65 19.43
N ALA A 146 -11.77 -6.88 19.85
CA ALA A 146 -12.60 -7.15 21.04
C ALA A 146 -11.96 -6.70 22.36
N THR A 147 -10.62 -6.55 22.37
CA THR A 147 -9.84 -6.17 23.57
C THR A 147 -9.27 -4.76 23.48
N GLU A 148 -9.64 -3.98 22.46
CA GLU A 148 -9.17 -2.60 22.30
C GLU A 148 -9.88 -1.67 23.30
N VAL A 149 -9.08 -1.03 24.16
CA VAL A 149 -9.57 -0.14 25.21
C VAL A 149 -10.15 1.16 24.62
N SER A 150 -9.50 1.68 23.56
CA SER A 150 -9.89 2.93 22.90
C SER A 150 -10.65 2.62 21.59
N PHE A 151 -11.60 1.68 21.65
CA PHE A 151 -12.40 1.29 20.50
C PHE A 151 -13.32 2.41 20.02
N ASP A 152 -13.31 2.68 18.73
CA ASP A 152 -14.24 3.58 18.04
C ASP A 152 -14.72 2.94 16.74
N MET A 153 -16.04 2.86 16.55
CA MET A 153 -16.64 2.22 15.38
C MET A 153 -16.30 2.96 14.08
N ILE A 154 -16.25 4.29 14.10
CA ILE A 154 -15.89 5.09 12.92
C ILE A 154 -14.43 4.82 12.56
N GLY A 155 -13.56 4.73 13.57
CA GLY A 155 -12.15 4.39 13.40
C GLY A 155 -11.96 3.01 12.78
N LEU A 156 -12.69 1.98 13.26
CA LEU A 156 -12.67 0.62 12.71
C LEU A 156 -13.17 0.60 11.26
N LEU A 157 -14.36 1.16 11.00
CA LEU A 157 -14.95 1.18 9.66
C LEU A 157 -14.05 1.93 8.67
N SER A 158 -13.48 3.06 9.09
CA SER A 158 -12.53 3.82 8.28
C SER A 158 -11.26 3.03 7.97
N ALA A 159 -10.72 2.27 8.94
CA ALA A 159 -9.57 1.39 8.70
C ALA A 159 -9.88 0.26 7.70
N LEU A 160 -11.05 -0.37 7.83
CA LEU A 160 -11.51 -1.43 6.91
C LEU A 160 -11.74 -0.87 5.51
N MET A 161 -12.41 0.28 5.38
CA MET A 161 -12.65 0.94 4.10
C MET A 161 -11.34 1.38 3.42
N ALA A 162 -10.40 1.94 4.19
CA ALA A 162 -9.07 2.28 3.69
C ALA A 162 -8.35 1.02 3.17
N THR A 163 -8.40 -0.08 3.91
CA THR A 163 -7.75 -1.35 3.57
C THR A 163 -8.36 -1.99 2.34
N PHE A 164 -9.68 -2.02 2.25
CA PHE A 164 -10.43 -2.53 1.11
C PHE A 164 -10.12 -1.73 -0.17
N THR A 165 -10.22 -0.41 -0.09
CA THR A 165 -9.91 0.49 -1.22
C THR A 165 -8.45 0.34 -1.65
N PHE A 166 -7.53 0.19 -0.70
CA PHE A 166 -6.12 -0.04 -0.99
C PHE A 166 -5.87 -1.39 -1.67
N ALA A 167 -6.61 -2.44 -1.31
CA ALA A 167 -6.54 -3.75 -1.98
C ALA A 167 -7.02 -3.67 -3.43
N ILE A 168 -8.14 -3.00 -3.70
CA ILE A 168 -8.62 -2.70 -5.06
C ILE A 168 -7.56 -1.92 -5.83
N GLN A 169 -7.05 -0.84 -5.24
CA GLN A 169 -6.03 0.01 -5.85
C GLN A 169 -4.79 -0.78 -6.26
N ASN A 170 -4.31 -1.69 -5.42
CA ASN A 170 -3.13 -2.51 -5.73
C ASN A 170 -3.34 -3.42 -6.94
N ILE A 171 -4.54 -4.00 -7.11
CA ILE A 171 -4.89 -4.83 -8.26
C ILE A 171 -4.88 -3.99 -9.55
N TYR A 172 -5.59 -2.86 -9.52
CA TYR A 172 -5.70 -1.98 -10.68
C TYR A 172 -4.40 -1.23 -10.99
N THR A 173 -3.57 -0.91 -9.99
CA THR A 173 -2.24 -0.31 -10.19
C THR A 173 -1.33 -1.26 -10.98
N LYS A 174 -1.33 -2.56 -10.63
CA LYS A 174 -0.56 -3.57 -11.39
C LYS A 174 -1.04 -3.67 -12.83
N LYS A 175 -2.35 -3.61 -13.04
CA LYS A 175 -2.94 -3.59 -14.37
C LYS A 175 -2.51 -2.32 -15.14
N ALA A 176 -2.61 -1.15 -14.53
CA ALA A 176 -2.22 0.12 -15.14
C ALA A 176 -0.74 0.15 -15.53
N MET A 177 0.15 -0.34 -14.65
CA MET A 177 1.58 -0.43 -14.94
C MET A 177 1.88 -1.33 -16.14
N ARG A 178 1.21 -2.48 -16.22
CA ARG A 178 1.36 -3.44 -17.32
C ARG A 178 0.81 -2.88 -18.65
N ASP A 179 -0.41 -2.38 -18.62
CA ASP A 179 -1.14 -1.97 -19.83
C ASP A 179 -0.54 -0.67 -20.42
N LEU A 180 -0.06 0.23 -19.58
CA LEU A 180 0.53 1.52 -19.98
C LEU A 180 2.06 1.51 -20.01
N ARG A 181 2.71 0.41 -19.62
CA ARG A 181 4.18 0.28 -19.49
C ARG A 181 4.80 1.45 -18.69
N LEU A 182 4.09 1.92 -17.67
CA LEU A 182 4.52 3.05 -16.84
C LEU A 182 5.42 2.60 -15.71
N ASN A 183 6.43 3.43 -15.42
CA ASN A 183 7.19 3.29 -14.19
C ASN A 183 6.28 3.56 -12.98
N HIS A 184 6.45 2.77 -11.91
CA HIS A 184 5.65 2.89 -10.69
C HIS A 184 5.66 4.30 -10.09
N LEU A 185 6.81 4.96 -10.06
CA LEU A 185 6.94 6.32 -9.51
C LEU A 185 6.20 7.35 -10.37
N ARG A 186 6.22 7.20 -11.69
CA ARG A 186 5.42 8.07 -12.58
C ARG A 186 3.93 7.90 -12.36
N LEU A 187 3.48 6.65 -12.23
CA LEU A 187 2.08 6.37 -11.91
C LEU A 187 1.71 6.94 -10.54
N LEU A 188 2.57 6.77 -9.52
CA LEU A 188 2.36 7.34 -8.19
C LEU A 188 2.25 8.87 -8.23
N GLN A 189 3.13 9.54 -8.98
CA GLN A 189 3.07 10.99 -9.18
C GLN A 189 1.75 11.42 -9.83
N LEU A 190 1.37 10.75 -10.92
CA LEU A 190 0.14 11.04 -11.64
C LEU A 190 -1.10 10.90 -10.74
N MET A 191 -1.16 9.78 -10.00
CA MET A 191 -2.24 9.54 -9.04
C MET A 191 -2.27 10.57 -7.91
N ALA A 192 -1.10 11.05 -7.47
CA ALA A 192 -1.01 12.07 -6.44
C ALA A 192 -1.50 13.44 -6.97
N ILE A 193 -1.10 13.84 -8.19
CA ILE A 193 -1.54 15.10 -8.82
C ILE A 193 -3.06 15.06 -9.07
N VAL A 194 -3.55 14.01 -9.74
CA VAL A 194 -4.98 13.91 -10.06
C VAL A 194 -5.80 13.75 -8.79
N GLY A 195 -5.32 12.95 -7.82
CA GLY A 195 -5.98 12.74 -6.54
C GLY A 195 -6.06 14.02 -5.72
N SER A 196 -5.01 14.86 -5.68
CA SER A 196 -5.05 16.15 -4.99
C SER A 196 -6.01 17.14 -5.67
N ALA A 197 -6.03 17.17 -7.01
CA ALA A 197 -6.98 17.99 -7.76
C ALA A 197 -8.44 17.58 -7.49
N MET A 198 -8.72 16.26 -7.43
CA MET A 198 -10.05 15.75 -7.10
C MET A 198 -10.43 16.01 -5.63
N LEU A 199 -9.46 15.95 -4.73
CA LEU A 199 -9.69 16.20 -3.30
C LEU A 199 -9.88 17.67 -2.98
N LEU A 200 -9.33 18.59 -3.78
CA LEU A 200 -9.35 20.03 -3.53
C LEU A 200 -10.75 20.60 -3.24
N PRO A 201 -11.79 20.38 -4.06
CA PRO A 201 -13.11 20.89 -3.79
C PRO A 201 -13.71 20.34 -2.49
N PHE A 202 -13.51 19.05 -2.21
CA PHE A 202 -13.98 18.42 -0.99
C PHE A 202 -13.27 18.97 0.25
N TRP A 203 -11.95 19.14 0.18
CA TRP A 203 -11.14 19.76 1.22
C TRP A 203 -11.58 21.20 1.50
N ALA A 204 -11.85 21.99 0.45
CA ALA A 204 -12.30 23.35 0.60
C ALA A 204 -13.66 23.44 1.31
N LEU A 205 -14.57 22.52 1.03
CA LEU A 205 -15.88 22.47 1.69
C LEU A 205 -15.79 22.02 3.16
N CYS A 206 -14.92 21.05 3.46
CA CYS A 206 -14.84 20.45 4.80
C CYS A 206 -13.97 21.25 5.76
N ASP A 207 -12.77 21.63 5.33
CA ASP A 207 -11.71 22.10 6.23
C ASP A 207 -11.32 23.56 6.03
N LEU A 208 -11.47 24.14 4.82
CA LEU A 208 -10.94 25.48 4.50
C LEU A 208 -11.45 26.57 5.45
N ARG A 209 -12.77 26.61 5.71
CA ARG A 209 -13.36 27.60 6.63
C ARG A 209 -12.76 27.49 8.03
N ARG A 210 -12.57 26.28 8.52
CA ARG A 210 -12.03 26.03 9.85
C ARG A 210 -10.55 26.39 9.93
N ILE A 211 -9.78 26.10 8.88
CA ILE A 211 -8.37 26.47 8.77
C ILE A 211 -8.24 28.01 8.76
N ILE A 212 -9.08 28.74 8.03
CA ILE A 212 -9.07 30.20 8.03
C ILE A 212 -9.30 30.74 9.46
N ILE A 213 -10.22 30.17 10.23
CA ILE A 213 -10.45 30.56 11.62
C ILE A 213 -9.21 30.32 12.48
N VAL A 214 -8.54 29.17 12.33
CA VAL A 214 -7.29 28.85 13.06
C VAL A 214 -6.18 29.83 12.67
N ILE A 215 -6.09 30.21 11.39
CA ILE A 215 -5.14 31.21 10.89
C ILE A 215 -5.35 32.58 11.56
N GLN A 216 -6.60 32.96 11.78
CA GLN A 216 -6.97 34.26 12.36
C GLN A 216 -6.76 34.31 13.90
N SER A 217 -6.65 33.15 14.56
CA SER A 217 -6.56 33.08 16.03
C SER A 217 -5.14 33.22 16.63
N GLY A 218 -4.07 33.13 15.83
CA GLY A 218 -2.71 33.39 16.30
C GLY A 218 -1.59 32.89 15.36
N GLU A 219 -0.60 33.74 15.12
CA GLU A 219 0.48 33.45 14.16
C GLU A 219 1.45 32.33 14.58
N GLN A 220 1.71 32.20 15.88
CA GLN A 220 2.76 31.29 16.38
C GLN A 220 2.36 29.82 16.33
N GLU A 221 1.11 29.49 16.65
CA GLU A 221 0.56 28.14 16.54
C GLU A 221 0.45 27.71 15.08
N MET A 222 0.14 28.66 14.20
CA MET A 222 0.04 28.45 12.77
C MET A 222 1.39 28.06 12.14
N LEU A 223 2.46 28.80 12.45
CA LEU A 223 3.79 28.49 11.92
C LEU A 223 4.24 27.08 12.33
N TRP A 224 4.02 26.73 13.60
CA TRP A 224 4.33 25.41 14.10
C TRP A 224 3.55 24.31 13.36
N LEU A 225 2.24 24.52 13.12
CA LEU A 225 1.40 23.58 12.40
C LEU A 225 1.87 23.39 10.95
N LEU A 226 2.21 24.46 10.25
CA LEU A 226 2.76 24.40 8.89
C LEU A 226 4.06 23.63 8.84
N VAL A 227 4.96 23.85 9.78
CA VAL A 227 6.25 23.15 9.86
C VAL A 227 6.02 21.66 10.08
N ILE A 228 5.19 21.26 11.06
CA ILE A 228 4.96 19.84 11.36
C ILE A 228 4.21 19.11 10.25
N LEU A 229 3.26 19.79 9.56
CA LEU A 229 2.58 19.25 8.38
C LEU A 229 3.56 19.05 7.21
N THR A 230 4.47 20.00 7.00
CA THR A 230 5.51 19.89 5.96
C THR A 230 6.46 18.73 6.25
N ILE A 231 6.91 18.58 7.49
CA ILE A 231 7.74 17.45 7.93
C ILE A 231 6.99 16.13 7.71
N ASN A 232 5.72 16.04 8.13
CA ASN A 232 4.91 14.84 7.96
C ASN A 232 4.70 14.49 6.48
N GLY A 233 4.43 15.48 5.63
CA GLY A 233 4.35 15.31 4.19
C GLY A 233 5.67 14.82 3.56
N PHE A 234 6.80 15.38 3.99
CA PHE A 234 8.13 14.92 3.55
C PHE A 234 8.40 13.47 4.00
N LEU A 235 8.10 13.12 5.25
CA LEU A 235 8.26 11.76 5.75
C LEU A 235 7.38 10.77 4.98
N ASN A 236 6.15 11.17 4.62
CA ASN A 236 5.28 10.34 3.79
C ASN A 236 5.86 10.11 2.38
N PHE A 237 6.43 11.15 1.76
CA PHE A 237 7.15 11.02 0.49
C PHE A 237 8.37 10.11 0.64
N ALA A 238 9.23 10.38 1.62
CA ALA A 238 10.47 9.63 1.85
C ALA A 238 10.21 8.13 2.11
N GLN A 239 9.21 7.78 2.92
CA GLN A 239 8.88 6.38 3.13
C GLN A 239 8.42 5.65 1.85
N ASN A 240 7.72 6.35 0.93
CA ASN A 240 7.31 5.77 -0.34
C ASN A 240 8.52 5.52 -1.26
N ILE A 241 9.46 6.47 -1.31
CA ILE A 241 10.69 6.31 -2.10
C ILE A 241 11.53 5.15 -1.57
N VAL A 242 11.79 5.11 -0.26
CA VAL A 242 12.61 4.04 0.34
C VAL A 242 11.93 2.68 0.16
N ALA A 243 10.62 2.60 0.37
CA ALA A 243 9.84 1.38 0.13
C ALA A 243 9.99 0.87 -1.31
N PHE A 244 9.93 1.79 -2.27
CA PHE A 244 10.10 1.44 -3.68
C PHE A 244 11.54 1.02 -4.00
N THR A 245 12.54 1.71 -3.44
CA THR A 245 13.95 1.33 -3.59
C THR A 245 14.20 -0.07 -3.03
N VAL A 246 13.70 -0.38 -1.83
CA VAL A 246 13.80 -1.74 -1.26
C VAL A 246 13.11 -2.76 -2.19
N LEU A 247 11.89 -2.47 -2.68
CA LEU A 247 11.16 -3.36 -3.59
C LEU A 247 11.94 -3.66 -4.88
N SER A 248 12.72 -2.69 -5.39
CA SER A 248 13.50 -2.86 -6.63
C SER A 248 14.77 -3.71 -6.44
N ILE A 249 15.27 -3.82 -5.21
CA ILE A 249 16.54 -4.52 -4.90
C ILE A 249 16.31 -5.94 -4.38
N VAL A 250 15.21 -6.16 -3.62
CA VAL A 250 14.98 -7.46 -2.97
C VAL A 250 13.92 -8.28 -3.69
N THR A 251 13.90 -9.58 -3.44
CA THR A 251 12.84 -10.47 -3.95
C THR A 251 11.47 -10.09 -3.38
N PRO A 252 10.36 -10.39 -4.07
CA PRO A 252 9.02 -10.14 -3.56
C PRO A 252 8.74 -10.76 -2.18
N LEU A 253 9.32 -11.93 -1.90
CA LEU A 253 9.21 -12.58 -0.58
C LEU A 253 9.95 -11.78 0.48
N SER A 254 11.23 -11.41 0.22
CA SER A 254 12.03 -10.61 1.14
C SER A 254 11.38 -9.26 1.43
N TYR A 255 10.81 -8.60 0.40
CA TYR A 255 10.04 -7.37 0.57
C TYR A 255 8.82 -7.57 1.47
N SER A 256 8.08 -8.67 1.30
CA SER A 256 6.92 -8.98 2.13
C SER A 256 7.29 -9.19 3.60
N VAL A 257 8.42 -9.86 3.85
CA VAL A 257 8.98 -10.02 5.21
C VAL A 257 9.37 -8.67 5.80
N ALA A 258 10.11 -7.86 5.04
CA ALA A 258 10.52 -6.51 5.47
C ALA A 258 9.30 -5.62 5.76
N ALA A 259 8.25 -5.67 4.93
CA ALA A 259 7.00 -4.92 5.15
C ALA A 259 6.24 -5.39 6.40
N SER A 260 6.28 -6.68 6.72
CA SER A 260 5.71 -7.22 7.96
C SER A 260 6.48 -6.75 9.19
N MET A 261 7.83 -6.79 9.14
CA MET A 261 8.70 -6.26 10.20
C MET A 261 8.49 -4.76 10.41
N LYS A 262 8.38 -3.98 9.32
CA LYS A 262 8.01 -2.56 9.42
C LYS A 262 6.72 -2.36 10.22
N ARG A 263 5.69 -3.19 9.97
CA ARG A 263 4.41 -3.09 10.66
C ARG A 263 4.54 -3.36 12.15
N ILE A 264 5.31 -4.39 12.54
CA ILE A 264 5.62 -4.68 13.94
C ILE A 264 6.26 -3.45 14.59
N LEU A 265 7.29 -2.88 13.96
CA LEU A 265 8.00 -1.73 14.49
C LEU A 265 7.12 -0.49 14.61
N VAL A 266 6.28 -0.19 13.61
CA VAL A 266 5.32 0.92 13.69
C VAL A 266 4.36 0.72 14.87
N ILE A 267 3.83 -0.48 15.07
CA ILE A 267 2.95 -0.81 16.19
C ILE A 267 3.70 -0.61 17.52
N THR A 268 4.87 -1.22 17.67
CA THR A 268 5.66 -1.16 18.92
C THR A 268 6.05 0.29 19.25
N VAL A 269 6.62 1.01 18.28
CA VAL A 269 7.02 2.43 18.47
C VAL A 269 5.81 3.30 18.79
N SER A 270 4.67 3.10 18.15
CA SER A 270 3.47 3.88 18.46
C SER A 270 2.92 3.60 19.85
N VAL A 271 2.92 2.36 20.32
CA VAL A 271 2.51 2.02 21.69
C VAL A 271 3.41 2.69 22.71
N VAL A 272 4.74 2.61 22.52
CA VAL A 272 5.72 3.18 23.46
C VAL A 272 5.67 4.70 23.47
N LEU A 273 5.75 5.34 22.30
CA LEU A 273 5.86 6.81 22.22
C LEU A 273 4.53 7.53 22.49
N LEU A 274 3.41 6.93 22.10
CA LEU A 274 2.08 7.52 22.34
C LEU A 274 1.47 7.06 23.67
N ARG A 275 2.17 6.18 24.41
CA ARG A 275 1.73 5.63 25.71
C ARG A 275 0.30 5.11 25.70
N ASN A 276 -0.11 4.49 24.59
CA ASN A 276 -1.44 3.92 24.48
C ASN A 276 -1.60 2.77 25.47
N PRO A 277 -2.70 2.70 26.23
CA PRO A 277 -2.98 1.57 27.11
C PRO A 277 -3.30 0.34 26.24
N VAL A 278 -2.47 -0.69 26.33
CA VAL A 278 -2.68 -1.96 25.59
C VAL A 278 -2.69 -3.11 26.59
N GLY A 279 -3.72 -3.94 26.55
CA GLY A 279 -3.79 -5.18 27.33
C GLY A 279 -2.92 -6.28 26.72
N VAL A 280 -2.48 -7.23 27.53
CA VAL A 280 -1.68 -8.38 27.06
C VAL A 280 -2.40 -9.17 25.97
N VAL A 281 -3.71 -9.40 26.12
CA VAL A 281 -4.53 -10.12 25.13
C VAL A 281 -4.62 -9.34 23.82
N ASN A 282 -4.69 -8.00 23.87
CA ASN A 282 -4.68 -7.13 22.70
C ASN A 282 -3.36 -7.28 21.93
N VAL A 283 -2.22 -7.24 22.63
CA VAL A 283 -0.90 -7.45 22.04
C VAL A 283 -0.78 -8.84 21.39
N LEU A 284 -1.27 -9.89 22.05
CA LEU A 284 -1.28 -11.24 21.48
C LEU A 284 -2.12 -11.29 20.19
N GLY A 285 -3.30 -10.65 20.17
CA GLY A 285 -4.12 -10.53 18.96
C GLY A 285 -3.39 -9.85 17.81
N MET A 286 -2.68 -8.74 18.10
CA MET A 286 -1.86 -8.03 17.10
C MET A 286 -0.74 -8.92 16.54
N LEU A 287 -0.02 -9.65 17.42
CA LEU A 287 1.06 -10.55 17.01
C LEU A 287 0.54 -11.72 16.15
N VAL A 288 -0.59 -12.33 16.53
CA VAL A 288 -1.22 -13.40 15.76
C VAL A 288 -1.64 -12.90 14.37
N ALA A 289 -2.23 -11.69 14.28
CA ALA A 289 -2.59 -11.10 13.00
C ALA A 289 -1.37 -10.89 12.08
N ILE A 290 -0.29 -10.37 12.61
CA ILE A 290 0.97 -10.13 11.86
C ILE A 290 1.60 -11.45 11.43
N PHE A 291 1.63 -12.43 12.31
CA PHE A 291 2.11 -13.78 11.99
C PHE A 291 1.29 -14.41 10.86
N GLY A 292 -0.04 -14.24 10.90
CA GLY A 292 -0.92 -14.66 9.80
C GLY A 292 -0.56 -14.01 8.46
N VAL A 293 -0.24 -12.70 8.44
CA VAL A 293 0.24 -12.00 7.23
C VAL A 293 1.56 -12.59 6.73
N PHE A 294 2.46 -12.95 7.62
CA PHE A 294 3.72 -13.61 7.24
C PHE A 294 3.46 -14.97 6.59
N LEU A 295 2.60 -15.80 7.19
CA LEU A 295 2.20 -17.10 6.62
C LEU A 295 1.54 -16.94 5.25
N TYR A 296 0.65 -15.94 5.10
CA TYR A 296 0.02 -15.63 3.82
C TYR A 296 1.06 -15.29 2.75
N ASN A 297 2.00 -14.41 3.06
CA ASN A 297 3.03 -14.01 2.11
C ASN A 297 3.90 -15.20 1.67
N LYS A 298 4.26 -16.09 2.62
CA LYS A 298 5.00 -17.32 2.33
C LYS A 298 4.19 -18.26 1.43
N ALA A 299 2.95 -18.57 1.81
CA ALA A 299 2.06 -19.45 1.03
C ALA A 299 1.80 -18.91 -0.39
N LYS A 300 1.61 -17.59 -0.52
CA LYS A 300 1.39 -16.93 -1.81
C LYS A 300 2.64 -17.00 -2.70
N TYR A 301 3.82 -16.81 -2.13
CA TYR A 301 5.08 -16.95 -2.85
C TYR A 301 5.29 -18.38 -3.35
N GLU A 302 5.11 -19.39 -2.51
CA GLU A 302 5.23 -20.80 -2.87
C GLU A 302 4.22 -21.20 -3.96
N ALA A 303 2.96 -20.73 -3.84
CA ALA A 303 1.94 -20.97 -4.85
C ALA A 303 2.29 -20.38 -6.21
N ASN A 304 2.85 -19.16 -6.23
CA ASN A 304 3.30 -18.54 -7.48
C ASN A 304 4.53 -19.27 -8.06
N ARG A 305 5.48 -19.69 -7.23
CA ARG A 305 6.65 -20.45 -7.65
C ARG A 305 6.23 -21.76 -8.31
N ARG A 306 5.34 -22.54 -7.70
CA ARG A 306 4.81 -23.79 -8.28
C ARG A 306 4.13 -23.57 -9.63
N LYS A 307 3.41 -22.45 -9.82
CA LYS A 307 2.80 -22.11 -11.12
C LYS A 307 3.84 -21.87 -12.22
N HIS A 308 5.00 -21.30 -11.88
CA HIS A 308 6.08 -21.07 -12.85
C HIS A 308 6.92 -22.32 -13.13
N GLU A 309 7.00 -23.27 -12.19
CA GLU A 309 7.75 -24.51 -12.33
C GLU A 309 6.97 -25.62 -13.06
N LEU A 310 5.64 -25.52 -13.17
CA LEU A 310 4.84 -26.45 -13.95
C LEU A 310 5.14 -26.23 -15.44
N PRO A 311 5.61 -27.26 -16.19
CA PRO A 311 5.80 -27.14 -17.64
C PRO A 311 4.47 -26.78 -18.28
N ILE A 312 4.51 -25.85 -19.22
CA ILE A 312 3.34 -25.52 -20.06
C ILE A 312 3.03 -26.78 -20.84
N VAL A 313 2.11 -27.60 -20.36
CA VAL A 313 1.53 -28.66 -21.16
C VAL A 313 0.71 -27.94 -22.23
N THR A 314 1.37 -27.65 -23.35
CA THR A 314 0.69 -27.30 -24.60
C THR A 314 -0.22 -28.48 -24.90
N LYS A 315 -1.53 -28.28 -24.75
CA LYS A 315 -2.53 -29.15 -25.34
C LYS A 315 -2.39 -29.01 -26.85
N HIS A 316 -1.43 -29.74 -27.42
CA HIS A 316 -1.52 -30.09 -28.83
C HIS A 316 -2.70 -31.06 -28.93
N PRO A 317 -3.69 -30.78 -29.76
CA PRO A 317 -4.65 -31.83 -30.13
C PRO A 317 -3.84 -32.99 -30.72
N PRO A 318 -4.23 -34.25 -30.48
CA PRO A 318 -3.55 -35.39 -31.04
C PRO A 318 -3.57 -35.23 -32.59
N MET A 319 -2.37 -35.23 -33.20
CA MET A 319 -2.26 -35.36 -34.63
C MET A 319 -2.89 -36.69 -35.01
N GLU A 320 -4.06 -36.61 -35.62
CA GLU A 320 -4.69 -37.73 -36.30
C GLU A 320 -3.79 -38.15 -37.45
N ASN A 321 -3.16 -39.31 -37.32
CA ASN A 321 -2.36 -39.95 -38.36
C ASN A 321 -3.24 -40.29 -39.53
N ASN A 322 -3.40 -39.39 -40.49
CA ASN A 322 -3.90 -39.70 -41.83
C ASN A 322 -2.71 -40.00 -42.74
N ILE A 323 -2.18 -41.22 -42.61
CA ILE A 323 -1.36 -41.82 -43.65
C ILE A 323 -2.32 -42.21 -44.78
N LYS A 324 -2.44 -41.39 -45.79
CA LYS A 324 -2.88 -41.81 -47.12
C LYS A 324 -1.83 -41.45 -48.15
N ASN A 325 -1.24 -42.54 -48.67
CA ASN A 325 -0.43 -42.59 -49.87
C ASN A 325 -0.86 -41.59 -50.93
N ASN A 326 0.10 -40.83 -51.46
CA ASN A 326 0.15 -40.57 -52.90
C ASN A 326 1.60 -40.28 -53.29
N HIS A 327 2.16 -41.24 -54.05
CA HIS A 327 3.25 -41.03 -54.98
C HIS A 327 2.94 -39.85 -55.89
N ILE A 328 3.92 -39.04 -56.24
CA ILE A 328 4.16 -38.57 -57.61
C ILE A 328 5.33 -37.55 -57.64
N HIS A 329 6.36 -37.96 -58.33
CA HIS A 329 7.31 -37.25 -59.21
C HIS A 329 8.09 -36.01 -58.78
N TYR A 330 9.40 -36.23 -58.76
CA TYR A 330 10.43 -35.23 -59.00
C TYR A 330 10.31 -34.56 -60.34
N HIS A 331 10.46 -33.25 -60.44
CA HIS A 331 11.14 -32.55 -61.52
C HIS A 331 11.94 -31.39 -60.95
N LEU A 332 13.27 -31.53 -61.20
CA LEU A 332 14.26 -30.48 -61.18
C LEU A 332 13.95 -29.39 -62.21
N VAL A 333 14.01 -28.13 -61.82
CA VAL A 333 14.83 -27.10 -62.50
C VAL A 333 15.12 -26.02 -61.48
#